data_646ae45807cae062e367021241cb35b7
#
_entry.id   646ae45807cae062e367021241cb35b7
#
_cell.length_a   1.000
_cell.length_b   1.000
_cell.length_c   1.000
_cell.angle_alpha   90.00
_cell.angle_beta   90.00
_cell.angle_gamma   90.00
#
_symmetry.space_group_name_H-M   'P 1'
#
loop_
_entity.id
_entity.type
_entity.pdbx_description
1 polymer ?
#
loop_
_entity_poly.entity_id
_entity_poly.type
_entity_poly.pdbx_seq_one_letter_code
_entity_poly.pdbx_strand_id
1 'polypeptide(L)'
;MKKPVVVLADTDIKIITPLELRFLEEYDDKIDLQIITDREYFDEYFSTPKNVDVLVADEALYSSELQKQNIPKMFVLTEEVGPDKTSDLIAERIQKYSSIKEIFNRIVSLSSSVFGSSFDPVKNTQVLLF
;
A
#
# COMPACT_ATOMS: atom_id res chain seq x y z
N MET A 1 -10.63 -16.50 10.23
CA MET A 1 -10.87 -15.15 9.75
C MET A 1 -9.88 -14.77 8.67
N LYS A 2 -10.36 -14.10 7.64
CA LYS A 2 -9.54 -13.81 6.49
C LYS A 2 -8.66 -12.58 6.75
N LYS A 3 -7.40 -12.69 6.42
CA LYS A 3 -6.47 -11.58 6.58
C LYS A 3 -6.61 -10.60 5.41
N PRO A 4 -6.50 -9.31 5.68
CA PRO A 4 -6.48 -8.36 4.56
C PRO A 4 -5.26 -8.57 3.70
N VAL A 5 -5.46 -8.43 2.39
CA VAL A 5 -4.39 -8.61 1.40
C VAL A 5 -3.79 -7.25 1.08
N VAL A 6 -2.49 -7.12 1.27
CA VAL A 6 -1.75 -5.90 0.99
C VAL A 6 -0.71 -6.21 -0.07
N VAL A 7 -0.75 -5.49 -1.18
CA VAL A 7 0.19 -5.69 -2.28
C VAL A 7 1.10 -4.47 -2.37
N LEU A 8 2.40 -4.71 -2.32
CA LEU A 8 3.42 -3.68 -2.53
C LEU A 8 4.11 -3.96 -3.85
N ALA A 9 4.02 -3.03 -4.78
CA ALA A 9 4.52 -3.24 -6.14
C ALA A 9 5.41 -2.09 -6.58
N ASP A 10 6.68 -2.38 -6.80
CA ASP A 10 7.64 -1.40 -7.31
C ASP A 10 8.85 -2.16 -7.81
N THR A 11 9.35 -1.78 -8.97
CA THR A 11 10.54 -2.43 -9.50
C THR A 11 11.80 -1.99 -8.76
N ASP A 12 11.71 -0.96 -7.93
CA ASP A 12 12.85 -0.48 -7.15
C ASP A 12 12.85 -1.15 -5.78
N ILE A 13 13.70 -2.16 -5.63
CA ILE A 13 13.76 -2.91 -4.38
C ILE A 13 14.26 -2.06 -3.21
N LYS A 14 14.91 -0.95 -3.50
CA LYS A 14 15.37 -0.06 -2.42
C LYS A 14 14.19 0.56 -1.67
N ILE A 15 13.05 0.64 -2.31
CA ILE A 15 11.83 1.11 -1.67
C ILE A 15 11.06 -0.05 -1.08
N ILE A 16 10.94 -1.12 -1.85
CA ILE A 16 10.09 -2.24 -1.48
C ILE A 16 10.61 -2.99 -0.26
N THR A 17 11.91 -3.27 -0.22
CA THR A 17 12.44 -4.09 0.85
C THR A 17 12.27 -3.46 2.23
N PRO A 18 12.63 -2.18 2.43
CA PRO A 18 12.41 -1.59 3.75
C PRO A 18 10.93 -1.45 4.10
N LEU A 19 10.09 -1.20 3.10
CA LEU A 19 8.66 -1.07 3.35
C LEU A 19 8.06 -2.42 3.73
N GLU A 20 8.48 -3.47 3.05
CA GLU A 20 8.06 -4.82 3.40
C GLU A 20 8.42 -5.15 4.84
N LEU A 21 9.65 -4.87 5.21
CA LEU A 21 10.11 -5.13 6.57
C LEU A 21 9.28 -4.37 7.59
N ARG A 22 8.94 -3.15 7.28
CA ARG A 22 8.14 -2.34 8.21
C ARG A 22 6.76 -2.95 8.41
N PHE A 23 6.12 -3.40 7.34
CA PHE A 23 4.82 -4.05 7.46
C PHE A 23 4.92 -5.34 8.25
N LEU A 24 5.98 -6.11 8.03
CA LEU A 24 6.15 -7.36 8.77
C LEU A 24 6.40 -7.11 10.26
N GLU A 25 7.14 -6.05 10.58
CA GLU A 25 7.39 -5.72 11.98
C GLU A 25 6.12 -5.33 12.71
N GLU A 26 5.25 -4.59 12.03
CA GLU A 26 4.07 -4.05 12.70
C GLU A 26 2.88 -4.99 12.66
N TYR A 27 2.74 -5.74 11.60
CA TYR A 27 1.53 -6.55 11.41
C TYR A 27 1.79 -8.04 11.28
N ASP A 28 3.04 -8.44 11.05
CA ASP A 28 3.47 -9.82 11.04
C ASP A 28 2.45 -10.74 10.33
N ASP A 29 1.82 -11.65 11.06
CA ASP A 29 0.89 -12.60 10.47
C ASP A 29 -0.55 -12.09 10.42
N LYS A 30 -0.75 -10.80 10.68
CA LYS A 30 -2.09 -10.22 10.66
C LYS A 30 -2.54 -9.77 9.29
N ILE A 31 -1.63 -9.75 8.33
CA ILE A 31 -1.97 -9.40 6.96
C ILE A 31 -1.38 -10.43 6.02
N ASP A 32 -1.94 -10.49 4.82
CA ASP A 32 -1.40 -11.30 3.73
C ASP A 32 -0.64 -10.34 2.82
N LEU A 33 0.68 -10.30 2.98
CA LEU A 33 1.52 -9.34 2.29
C LEU A 33 2.10 -9.97 1.04
N GLN A 34 1.83 -9.34 -0.11
CA GLN A 34 2.33 -9.78 -1.40
C GLN A 34 3.28 -8.74 -1.96
N ILE A 35 4.41 -9.18 -2.47
CA ILE A 35 5.43 -8.28 -3.00
C ILE A 35 5.59 -8.55 -4.48
N ILE A 36 5.51 -7.49 -5.28
CA ILE A 36 5.68 -7.59 -6.73
C ILE A 36 6.76 -6.61 -7.15
N THR A 37 7.82 -7.12 -7.73
CA THR A 37 8.94 -6.27 -8.15
C THR A 37 9.19 -6.34 -9.65
N ASP A 38 8.33 -7.00 -10.38
CA ASP A 38 8.49 -7.21 -11.81
C ASP A 38 7.22 -6.79 -12.55
N ARG A 39 7.40 -6.02 -13.63
CA ARG A 39 6.26 -5.52 -14.38
C ARG A 39 5.44 -6.63 -15.02
N GLU A 40 6.10 -7.62 -15.57
CA GLU A 40 5.37 -8.71 -16.20
C GLU A 40 4.54 -9.47 -15.21
N TYR A 41 5.10 -9.70 -14.04
CA TYR A 41 4.35 -10.38 -12.99
C TYR A 41 3.20 -9.52 -12.50
N PHE A 42 3.41 -8.21 -12.41
CA PHE A 42 2.36 -7.28 -12.01
C PHE A 42 1.19 -7.36 -12.99
N ASP A 43 1.49 -7.30 -14.28
CA ASP A 43 0.44 -7.35 -15.31
C ASP A 43 -0.27 -8.69 -15.29
N GLU A 44 0.47 -9.76 -15.10
CA GLU A 44 -0.12 -11.09 -15.03
C GLU A 44 -1.00 -11.25 -13.79
N TYR A 45 -0.52 -10.74 -12.67
CA TYR A 45 -1.25 -10.83 -11.40
C TYR A 45 -2.61 -10.15 -11.53
N PHE A 46 -2.66 -8.99 -12.16
CA PHE A 46 -3.91 -8.24 -12.30
C PHE A 46 -4.62 -8.50 -13.61
N SER A 47 -4.22 -9.54 -14.35
CA SER A 47 -4.93 -9.92 -15.57
C SER A 47 -6.29 -10.53 -15.24
N THR A 48 -6.49 -10.98 -14.02
CA THR A 48 -7.78 -11.47 -13.55
C THR A 48 -8.15 -10.71 -12.29
N PRO A 49 -9.43 -10.69 -11.94
CA PRO A 49 -9.85 -9.98 -10.72
C PRO A 49 -9.20 -10.57 -9.48
N LYS A 50 -8.80 -9.69 -8.57
CA LYS A 50 -8.14 -10.08 -7.33
C LYS A 50 -8.84 -9.43 -6.15
N ASN A 51 -8.78 -10.10 -5.02
CA ASN A 51 -9.28 -9.54 -3.76
C ASN A 51 -8.12 -8.91 -3.01
N VAL A 52 -7.82 -7.66 -3.34
CA VAL A 52 -6.75 -6.90 -2.72
C VAL A 52 -7.39 -5.79 -1.92
N ASP A 53 -7.01 -5.67 -0.66
CA ASP A 53 -7.56 -4.65 0.22
C ASP A 53 -6.79 -3.34 0.12
N VAL A 54 -5.46 -3.44 -0.02
CA VAL A 54 -4.61 -2.27 -0.16
C VAL A 54 -3.58 -2.56 -1.24
N LEU A 55 -3.48 -1.66 -2.21
CA LEU A 55 -2.45 -1.75 -3.24
C LEU A 55 -1.57 -0.51 -3.15
N VAL A 56 -0.27 -0.73 -3.05
CA VAL A 56 0.73 0.34 -3.12
C VAL A 56 1.58 0.05 -4.34
N ALA A 57 1.51 0.90 -5.35
CA ALA A 57 2.18 0.65 -6.61
C ALA A 57 2.96 1.86 -7.08
N ASP A 58 4.14 1.60 -7.65
CA ASP A 58 4.89 2.66 -8.28
C ASP A 58 4.10 3.26 -9.43
N GLU A 59 4.29 4.53 -9.65
CA GLU A 59 3.57 5.26 -10.69
C GLU A 59 3.71 4.60 -12.05
N ALA A 60 4.87 4.03 -12.34
CA ALA A 60 5.12 3.39 -13.63
C ALA A 60 4.29 2.11 -13.82
N LEU A 61 3.88 1.48 -12.73
CA LEU A 61 3.08 0.27 -12.80
C LEU A 61 1.59 0.56 -12.77
N TYR A 62 1.20 1.71 -12.24
CA TYR A 62 -0.19 2.06 -12.10
C TYR A 62 -0.81 2.36 -13.47
N SER A 63 -2.03 1.92 -13.67
CA SER A 63 -2.79 2.27 -14.87
C SER A 63 -4.26 2.33 -14.51
N SER A 64 -5.04 2.97 -15.38
CA SER A 64 -6.48 3.08 -15.17
C SER A 64 -7.17 1.72 -15.21
N GLU A 65 -6.50 0.71 -15.76
CA GLU A 65 -7.07 -0.64 -15.77
C GLU A 65 -7.29 -1.16 -14.36
N LEU A 66 -6.50 -0.68 -13.40
CA LEU A 66 -6.65 -1.11 -12.02
C LEU A 66 -7.96 -0.66 -11.41
N GLN A 67 -8.60 0.34 -11.99
CA GLN A 67 -9.90 0.77 -11.51
C GLN A 67 -10.97 -0.29 -11.70
N LYS A 68 -10.73 -1.22 -12.61
CA LYS A 68 -11.65 -2.33 -12.83
C LYS A 68 -11.52 -3.42 -11.78
N GLN A 69 -10.45 -3.36 -10.99
CA GLN A 69 -10.28 -4.28 -9.88
C GLN A 69 -11.06 -3.74 -8.68
N ASN A 70 -11.45 -4.66 -7.81
CA ASN A 70 -12.16 -4.26 -6.62
C ASN A 70 -11.17 -4.03 -5.48
N ILE A 71 -10.48 -2.89 -5.55
CA ILE A 71 -9.45 -2.53 -4.57
C ILE A 71 -9.89 -1.30 -3.81
N PRO A 72 -10.27 -1.44 -2.54
CA PRO A 72 -10.78 -0.29 -1.77
C PRO A 72 -9.77 0.82 -1.55
N LYS A 73 -8.49 0.48 -1.39
CA LYS A 73 -7.47 1.49 -1.14
C LYS A 73 -6.31 1.30 -2.08
N MET A 74 -6.01 2.33 -2.86
CA MET A 74 -4.88 2.33 -3.78
C MET A 74 -3.99 3.52 -3.51
N PHE A 75 -2.69 3.26 -3.48
CA PHE A 75 -1.68 4.30 -3.29
C PHE A 75 -0.70 4.23 -4.43
N VAL A 76 -0.32 5.39 -4.94
CA VAL A 76 0.65 5.48 -6.03
C VAL A 76 1.90 6.16 -5.50
N LEU A 77 3.03 5.48 -5.61
CA LEU A 77 4.32 6.05 -5.22
C LEU A 77 4.85 6.84 -6.40
N THR A 78 5.10 8.11 -6.19
CA THR A 78 5.51 8.99 -7.27
C THR A 78 6.81 9.69 -6.91
N GLU A 79 7.64 9.93 -7.92
CA GLU A 79 8.89 10.65 -7.73
C GLU A 79 8.68 12.15 -7.74
N GLU A 80 7.56 12.60 -8.25
CA GLU A 80 7.35 14.01 -8.46
C GLU A 80 6.61 14.65 -7.31
N VAL A 81 7.03 15.86 -7.01
CA VAL A 81 6.37 16.70 -6.02
C VAL A 81 5.67 17.79 -6.79
N GLY A 82 4.54 18.23 -6.31
CA GLY A 82 3.88 19.35 -6.94
C GLY A 82 2.47 19.00 -7.35
N PRO A 83 1.92 19.76 -8.27
CA PRO A 83 0.52 19.55 -8.63
C PRO A 83 0.27 18.14 -9.09
N ASP A 84 -0.90 17.69 -8.77
CA ASP A 84 -1.32 16.37 -9.15
C ASP A 84 -1.40 16.27 -10.66
N LYS A 85 -0.68 15.33 -11.24
CA LYS A 85 -0.68 15.15 -12.68
C LYS A 85 -1.74 14.19 -13.15
N THR A 86 -2.33 13.49 -12.24
CA THR A 86 -3.39 12.57 -12.59
C THR A 86 -4.69 13.07 -11.99
N SER A 87 -5.74 12.89 -12.74
CA SER A 87 -7.06 13.22 -12.24
C SER A 87 -7.73 12.05 -11.58
N ASP A 88 -7.00 10.98 -11.38
CA ASP A 88 -7.54 9.78 -10.78
C ASP A 88 -7.78 10.02 -9.30
N LEU A 89 -9.02 10.06 -8.91
CA LEU A 89 -9.40 10.33 -7.53
C LEU A 89 -9.45 9.08 -6.67
N ILE A 90 -9.21 7.93 -7.25
CA ILE A 90 -9.27 6.69 -6.51
C ILE A 90 -7.97 6.43 -5.76
N ALA A 91 -6.86 6.79 -6.35
CA ALA A 91 -5.56 6.49 -5.77
C ALA A 91 -4.97 7.70 -5.06
N GLU A 92 -4.44 7.47 -3.86
CA GLU A 92 -3.70 8.50 -3.12
C GLU A 92 -2.26 8.51 -3.61
N ARG A 93 -1.70 9.69 -3.73
CA ARG A 93 -0.32 9.84 -4.18
C ARG A 93 0.60 10.04 -2.98
N ILE A 94 1.67 9.28 -2.95
CA ILE A 94 2.67 9.40 -1.89
C ILE A 94 4.03 9.60 -2.53
N GLN A 95 4.76 10.59 -2.07
CA GLN A 95 6.09 10.85 -2.60
C GLN A 95 7.02 9.70 -2.24
N LYS A 96 7.63 9.13 -3.26
CA LYS A 96 8.44 7.94 -3.16
C LYS A 96 9.69 8.14 -2.31
N TYR A 97 10.23 9.35 -2.29
CA TYR A 97 11.46 9.63 -1.56
C TYR A 97 11.23 10.21 -0.18
N SER A 98 10.01 10.13 0.31
CA SER A 98 9.75 10.33 1.72
C SER A 98 10.41 9.20 2.49
N SER A 99 10.56 9.36 3.79
CA SER A 99 11.13 8.27 4.58
C SER A 99 10.18 7.08 4.55
N ILE A 100 10.73 5.90 4.76
CA ILE A 100 9.92 4.68 4.81
C ILE A 100 8.87 4.78 5.92
N LYS A 101 9.26 5.39 7.03
CA LYS A 101 8.32 5.58 8.13
C LYS A 101 7.13 6.45 7.71
N GLU A 102 7.40 7.50 6.96
CA GLU A 102 6.32 8.37 6.50
C GLU A 102 5.41 7.67 5.50
N ILE A 103 6.02 6.92 4.58
CA ILE A 103 5.24 6.18 3.61
C ILE A 103 4.34 5.17 4.34
N PHE A 104 4.92 4.41 5.24
CA PHE A 104 4.19 3.42 6.00
C PHE A 104 3.04 4.04 6.80
N ASN A 105 3.35 5.11 7.54
CA ASN A 105 2.34 5.75 8.37
C ASN A 105 1.19 6.30 7.53
N ARG A 106 1.52 6.83 6.37
CA ARG A 106 0.48 7.38 5.51
C ARG A 106 -0.44 6.30 4.97
N ILE A 107 0.15 5.18 4.57
CA ILE A 107 -0.65 4.06 4.08
C ILE A 107 -1.59 3.57 5.18
N VAL A 108 -1.07 3.36 6.36
CA VAL A 108 -1.87 2.80 7.45
C VAL A 108 -2.95 3.79 7.89
N SER A 109 -2.60 5.06 8.03
CA SER A 109 -3.57 6.03 8.53
C SER A 109 -4.70 6.27 7.54
N LEU A 110 -4.42 6.21 6.24
CA LEU A 110 -5.45 6.40 5.24
C LEU A 110 -6.20 5.12 4.91
N SER A 111 -5.77 4.01 5.48
CA SER A 111 -6.42 2.72 5.28
C SER A 111 -7.01 2.19 6.57
N SER A 112 -7.53 3.08 7.40
CA SER A 112 -8.05 2.68 8.70
C SER A 112 -9.20 1.69 8.60
N SER A 113 -9.93 1.69 7.48
CA SER A 113 -10.97 0.71 7.27
C SER A 113 -10.42 -0.71 7.13
N VAL A 114 -9.15 -0.82 6.74
CA VAL A 114 -8.49 -2.12 6.59
C VAL A 114 -7.72 -2.47 7.86
N PHE A 115 -6.89 -1.54 8.33
CA PHE A 115 -6.02 -1.80 9.49
C PHE A 115 -6.71 -1.51 10.81
N GLY A 116 -7.56 -0.57 10.82
CA GLY A 116 -8.47 -0.17 11.85
C GLY A 116 -8.22 -0.67 13.25
N SER A 117 -9.28 -0.83 13.98
CA SER A 117 -9.20 -1.27 15.36
C SER A 117 -8.67 -2.70 15.46
N SER A 118 -8.80 -3.50 14.42
CA SER A 118 -8.31 -4.86 14.44
C SER A 118 -6.81 -4.93 14.61
N PHE A 119 -6.11 -3.91 14.14
CA PHE A 119 -4.66 -3.90 14.15
C PHE A 119 -4.07 -2.79 14.97
N ASP A 120 -4.90 -2.08 15.68
CA ASP A 120 -4.39 -0.94 16.42
C ASP A 120 -3.63 -1.42 17.64
N PRO A 121 -2.33 -1.40 17.60
CA PRO A 121 -1.53 -1.88 18.72
C PRO A 121 -1.45 -0.86 19.81
N VAL A 122 -1.85 0.32 19.52
CA VAL A 122 -1.59 1.45 20.38
C VAL A 122 -2.72 1.76 21.25
N LYS A 123 -3.79 1.52 20.76
CA LYS A 123 -4.92 1.88 21.54
C LYS A 123 -4.98 1.16 22.80
N ASN A 124 -4.27 1.05 22.44
CA ASN A 124 -4.05 0.79 23.18
C ASN A 124 -3.15 1.14 23.89
N THR A 125 -2.94 1.50 23.79
CA THR A 125 -2.27 2.02 24.25
C THR A 125 -1.88 3.08 24.38
N GLN A 126 -2.11 3.33 23.95
CA GLN A 126 -1.99 4.25 24.14
C GLN A 126 -2.02 4.95 24.39
N VAL A 127 -2.15 4.91 24.13
CA VAL A 127 -2.34 5.52 24.45
C VAL A 127 -2.26 6.17 24.88
N LEU A 128 -2.20 6.15 24.84
CA LEU A 128 -2.32 6.68 25.30
C LEU A 128 -2.17 7.30 25.90
N LEU A 129 -1.99 7.35 25.91
CA LEU A 129 -2.03 7.88 26.45
C LEU A 129 -1.93 8.55 26.89
N PHE A 130 -1.90 8.61 26.68
CA PHE A 130 -2.08 9.16 27.07
C PHE A 130 -2.14 9.58 27.38
#